data_cc94b76b354801cc0f0dc904fac5cf38
#
_entry.id   cc94b76b354801cc0f0dc904fac5cf38
#
_cell.length_a   1.000
_cell.length_b   1.000
_cell.length_c   1.000
_cell.angle_alpha   90.00
_cell.angle_beta   90.00
_cell.angle_gamma   90.00
#
_symmetry.space_group_name_H-M   'P 1'
#
loop_
_entity.id
_entity.type
_entity.pdbx_description
1 polymer ?
#
loop_
_entity_poly.entity_id
_entity_poly.type
_entity_poly.pdbx_seq_one_letter_code
_entity_poly.pdbx_strand_id
1 'polypeptide(L)'
;MNFIKYLTFNQKDIDIGLYILNAGYNLIRPNESYPVAAHPNAYKFDWSAGRKLQEFQLNYIVEGEGYFESESAKKQLIKPGSLMMLFPGEWHRYKPVKSVGWNEYWVGFNGALAHTLVQQNILNLQNPVVHIGFNERLFRLFQEITEVVKSERFNFQVTAAGILLQIIGSFTELNNEKFYAKNEKELLIRRARMMLIENMQEQNSPADIARKLNIGYSSFRKLFKGYTGISPSQYQMQHRIIKAKELLTNPKLEIKKIAYMLGFDSASHFTKAFKNKTEITPGKFRNLTTGKNKEI
;
A
#
# COMPACT_ATOMS: atom_id res chain seq x y z
N MET A 1 -20.70 -17.50 -15.13
CA MET A 1 -21.14 -18.06 -13.84
C MET A 1 -20.93 -16.98 -12.80
N ASN A 2 -21.88 -16.68 -11.93
CA ASN A 2 -21.73 -15.65 -10.90
C ASN A 2 -21.42 -16.32 -9.57
N PHE A 3 -20.66 -15.64 -8.70
CA PHE A 3 -20.38 -16.12 -7.35
C PHE A 3 -20.51 -14.97 -6.37
N ILE A 4 -21.21 -15.19 -5.28
CA ILE A 4 -21.43 -14.22 -4.21
C ILE A 4 -21.36 -14.97 -2.90
N LYS A 5 -20.60 -14.48 -1.94
CA LYS A 5 -20.57 -15.04 -0.60
C LYS A 5 -20.50 -13.95 0.46
N TYR A 6 -21.38 -14.04 1.44
CA TYR A 6 -21.41 -13.22 2.64
C TYR A 6 -20.84 -14.04 3.79
N LEU A 7 -20.04 -13.42 4.63
CA LEU A 7 -19.24 -14.07 5.65
C LEU A 7 -19.68 -13.64 7.05
N THR A 8 -19.56 -14.55 7.98
CA THR A 8 -19.58 -14.25 9.41
C THR A 8 -18.18 -13.91 9.89
N PHE A 9 -18.09 -13.11 10.94
CA PHE A 9 -16.84 -12.72 11.59
C PHE A 9 -17.00 -12.80 13.11
N ASN A 10 -15.91 -12.94 13.82
CA ASN A 10 -15.85 -13.04 15.27
C ASN A 10 -14.93 -11.97 15.87
N GLN A 11 -14.82 -11.93 17.20
CA GLN A 11 -14.02 -10.92 17.88
C GLN A 11 -12.54 -10.97 17.51
N LYS A 12 -11.97 -12.16 17.26
CA LYS A 12 -10.57 -12.29 16.83
C LYS A 12 -10.33 -11.65 15.45
N ASP A 13 -11.30 -11.76 14.54
CA ASP A 13 -11.23 -11.14 13.22
C ASP A 13 -11.26 -9.61 13.35
N ILE A 14 -12.09 -9.07 14.24
CA ILE A 14 -12.15 -7.64 14.56
C ILE A 14 -10.81 -7.15 15.15
N ASP A 15 -10.24 -7.91 16.07
CA ASP A 15 -8.99 -7.57 16.77
C ASP A 15 -7.78 -7.53 15.83
N ILE A 16 -7.81 -8.27 14.71
CA ILE A 16 -6.83 -8.17 13.62
C ILE A 16 -6.87 -6.79 12.96
N GLY A 17 -8.00 -6.10 13.05
CA GLY A 17 -8.17 -4.74 12.55
C GLY A 17 -8.54 -4.63 11.06
N LEU A 18 -8.65 -5.75 10.34
CA LEU A 18 -9.13 -5.82 8.95
C LEU A 18 -9.76 -7.19 8.71
N TYR A 19 -11.04 -7.22 8.34
CA TYR A 19 -11.77 -8.47 8.09
C TYR A 19 -12.74 -8.33 6.91
N ILE A 20 -13.00 -9.46 6.26
CA ILE A 20 -13.80 -9.54 5.04
C ILE A 20 -15.25 -9.87 5.40
N LEU A 21 -16.17 -9.14 4.80
CA LEU A 21 -17.62 -9.30 4.99
C LEU A 21 -18.29 -10.03 3.84
N ASN A 22 -17.79 -9.81 2.63
CA ASN A 22 -18.25 -10.51 1.44
C ASN A 22 -17.21 -10.41 0.33
N ALA A 23 -17.30 -11.31 -0.63
CA ALA A 23 -16.56 -11.22 -1.89
C ALA A 23 -17.34 -11.95 -2.98
N GLY A 24 -17.06 -11.57 -4.22
CA GLY A 24 -17.69 -12.22 -5.36
C GLY A 24 -17.26 -11.66 -6.70
N TYR A 25 -17.87 -12.24 -7.71
CA TYR A 25 -17.80 -11.73 -9.09
C TYR A 25 -19.11 -11.96 -9.82
N ASN A 26 -19.43 -11.04 -10.72
CA ASN A 26 -20.57 -11.13 -11.61
C ASN A 26 -20.15 -10.91 -13.06
N LEU A 27 -20.66 -11.76 -13.93
CA LEU A 27 -20.67 -11.53 -15.38
C LEU A 27 -22.08 -11.12 -15.77
N ILE A 28 -22.29 -9.85 -16.08
CA ILE A 28 -23.53 -9.28 -16.55
C ILE A 28 -23.46 -9.12 -18.05
N ARG A 29 -24.23 -9.92 -18.77
CA ARG A 29 -24.27 -9.86 -20.24
C ARG A 29 -25.12 -8.67 -20.74
N PRO A 30 -24.95 -8.29 -22.00
CA PRO A 30 -25.84 -7.31 -22.59
C PRO A 30 -27.32 -7.66 -22.40
N ASN A 31 -28.11 -6.66 -21.96
CA ASN A 31 -29.55 -6.74 -21.68
C ASN A 31 -29.96 -7.60 -20.47
N GLU A 32 -29.03 -8.16 -19.71
CA GLU A 32 -29.35 -8.80 -18.41
C GLU A 32 -29.76 -7.75 -17.35
N SER A 33 -30.54 -8.22 -16.38
CA SER A 33 -30.98 -7.39 -15.24
C SER A 33 -29.85 -7.13 -14.25
N TYR A 34 -29.79 -5.91 -13.72
CA TYR A 34 -28.84 -5.53 -12.68
C TYR A 34 -29.55 -4.73 -11.58
N PRO A 35 -29.28 -4.97 -10.29
CA PRO A 35 -28.40 -6.02 -9.75
C PRO A 35 -28.98 -7.44 -9.96
N VAL A 36 -28.11 -8.46 -9.87
CA VAL A 36 -28.53 -9.86 -9.96
C VAL A 36 -29.44 -10.24 -8.78
N ALA A 37 -30.40 -11.10 -9.02
CA ALA A 37 -31.43 -11.47 -8.03
C ALA A 37 -30.87 -12.18 -6.77
N ALA A 38 -29.66 -12.75 -6.85
CA ALA A 38 -29.03 -13.53 -5.78
C ALA A 38 -28.55 -12.70 -4.56
N HIS A 39 -28.58 -11.37 -4.61
CA HIS A 39 -28.20 -10.55 -3.48
C HIS A 39 -29.27 -10.54 -2.38
N PRO A 40 -28.89 -10.63 -1.07
CA PRO A 40 -29.79 -10.38 0.05
C PRO A 40 -30.45 -9.00 -0.04
N ASN A 41 -31.61 -8.82 0.58
CA ASN A 41 -32.36 -7.58 0.50
C ASN A 41 -31.56 -6.34 0.94
N ALA A 42 -30.69 -6.46 1.94
CA ALA A 42 -29.81 -5.37 2.41
C ALA A 42 -28.81 -4.88 1.34
N TYR A 43 -28.52 -5.70 0.33
CA TYR A 43 -27.59 -5.40 -0.76
C TYR A 43 -28.29 -5.10 -2.10
N LYS A 44 -29.62 -5.33 -2.15
CA LYS A 44 -30.41 -4.93 -3.33
C LYS A 44 -30.57 -3.42 -3.35
N PHE A 45 -30.51 -2.84 -4.52
CA PHE A 45 -30.82 -1.44 -4.73
C PHE A 45 -31.45 -1.23 -6.11
N ASP A 46 -32.24 -0.18 -6.21
CA ASP A 46 -32.71 0.35 -7.48
C ASP A 46 -31.80 1.52 -7.90
N TRP A 47 -31.54 1.63 -9.19
CA TRP A 47 -30.81 2.78 -9.73
C TRP A 47 -31.44 4.12 -9.35
N SER A 48 -32.77 4.20 -9.25
CA SER A 48 -33.49 5.44 -8.87
C SER A 48 -33.18 5.85 -7.43
N ALA A 49 -33.12 4.89 -6.50
CA ALA A 49 -32.94 5.14 -5.08
C ALA A 49 -31.47 5.16 -4.63
N GLY A 50 -30.61 4.36 -5.27
CA GLY A 50 -29.27 4.09 -4.77
C GLY A 50 -29.30 3.29 -3.46
N ARG A 51 -28.18 3.29 -2.72
CA ARG A 51 -28.09 2.64 -1.40
C ARG A 51 -26.99 3.25 -0.54
N LYS A 52 -27.03 2.91 0.77
CA LYS A 52 -25.91 3.11 1.71
C LYS A 52 -25.51 1.75 2.28
N LEU A 53 -24.24 1.39 2.23
CA LEU A 53 -23.69 0.22 2.90
C LEU A 53 -23.06 0.64 4.23
N GLN A 54 -22.93 -0.30 5.17
CA GLN A 54 -22.22 -0.07 6.45
C GLN A 54 -20.81 -0.67 6.44
N GLU A 55 -20.24 -0.86 5.25
CA GLU A 55 -18.96 -1.47 4.99
C GLU A 55 -18.20 -0.73 3.90
N PHE A 56 -16.88 -0.91 3.87
CA PHE A 56 -16.08 -0.57 2.71
C PHE A 56 -16.24 -1.63 1.64
N GLN A 57 -16.19 -1.23 0.36
CA GLN A 57 -16.15 -2.19 -0.73
C GLN A 57 -15.20 -1.69 -1.84
N LEU A 58 -14.42 -2.59 -2.40
CA LEU A 58 -13.64 -2.36 -3.61
C LEU A 58 -14.24 -3.18 -4.74
N ASN A 59 -14.64 -2.50 -5.82
CA ASN A 59 -15.21 -3.14 -7.01
C ASN A 59 -14.31 -2.87 -8.21
N TYR A 60 -13.78 -3.92 -8.81
CA TYR A 60 -12.91 -3.86 -9.98
C TYR A 60 -13.66 -4.30 -11.23
N ILE A 61 -13.76 -3.42 -12.23
CA ILE A 61 -14.42 -3.69 -13.50
C ILE A 61 -13.38 -4.16 -14.49
N VAL A 62 -13.48 -5.44 -14.90
CA VAL A 62 -12.51 -6.11 -15.78
C VAL A 62 -12.86 -5.86 -17.24
N GLU A 63 -14.16 -5.93 -17.57
CA GLU A 63 -14.70 -5.77 -18.91
C GLU A 63 -16.03 -5.01 -18.87
N GLY A 64 -16.42 -4.44 -20.01
CA GLY A 64 -17.70 -3.74 -20.15
C GLY A 64 -17.63 -2.29 -19.63
N GLU A 65 -18.78 -1.64 -19.61
CA GLU A 65 -18.92 -0.23 -19.24
C GLU A 65 -20.13 -0.01 -18.34
N GLY A 66 -20.09 1.05 -17.55
CA GLY A 66 -21.17 1.38 -16.64
C GLY A 66 -21.11 2.81 -16.12
N TYR A 67 -21.94 3.09 -15.15
CA TYR A 67 -21.97 4.38 -14.47
C TYR A 67 -21.86 4.20 -12.97
N PHE A 68 -21.18 5.13 -12.33
CA PHE A 68 -21.09 5.29 -10.89
C PHE A 68 -21.45 6.71 -10.48
N GLU A 69 -22.06 6.85 -9.33
CA GLU A 69 -22.38 8.12 -8.69
C GLU A 69 -22.43 7.92 -7.16
N SER A 70 -21.94 8.90 -6.40
CA SER A 70 -22.08 8.93 -4.95
C SER A 70 -22.38 10.34 -4.44
N GLU A 71 -22.61 10.47 -3.14
CA GLU A 71 -22.83 11.78 -2.50
C GLU A 71 -21.61 12.70 -2.69
N SER A 72 -20.39 12.14 -2.64
CA SER A 72 -19.13 12.87 -2.80
C SER A 72 -18.62 12.96 -4.25
N ALA A 73 -19.16 12.19 -5.20
CA ALA A 73 -18.70 12.15 -6.58
C ALA A 73 -19.86 12.17 -7.58
N LYS A 74 -19.80 13.13 -8.53
CA LYS A 74 -20.77 13.22 -9.63
C LYS A 74 -20.77 11.95 -10.46
N LYS A 75 -21.90 11.73 -11.18
CA LYS A 75 -22.05 10.64 -12.13
C LYS A 75 -20.89 10.61 -13.13
N GLN A 76 -20.21 9.47 -13.22
CA GLN A 76 -19.09 9.26 -14.11
C GLN A 76 -19.15 7.91 -14.82
N LEU A 77 -18.51 7.84 -15.98
CA LEU A 77 -18.43 6.62 -16.78
C LEU A 77 -17.35 5.69 -16.18
N ILE A 78 -17.74 4.45 -16.00
CA ILE A 78 -16.87 3.35 -15.59
C ILE A 78 -16.48 2.57 -16.84
N LYS A 79 -15.18 2.28 -16.97
CA LYS A 79 -14.57 1.56 -18.10
C LYS A 79 -13.77 0.35 -17.60
N PRO A 80 -13.38 -0.58 -18.48
CA PRO A 80 -12.47 -1.67 -18.09
C PRO A 80 -11.22 -1.16 -17.39
N GLY A 81 -10.85 -1.77 -16.27
CA GLY A 81 -9.75 -1.34 -15.41
C GLY A 81 -10.08 -0.20 -14.46
N SER A 82 -11.35 0.13 -14.27
CA SER A 82 -11.78 1.02 -13.18
C SER A 82 -11.93 0.25 -11.87
N LEU A 83 -11.44 0.85 -10.78
CA LEU A 83 -11.69 0.42 -9.41
C LEU A 83 -12.59 1.45 -8.72
N MET A 84 -13.74 1.02 -8.24
CA MET A 84 -14.68 1.81 -7.44
C MET A 84 -14.48 1.52 -5.96
N MET A 85 -14.40 2.55 -5.14
CA MET A 85 -14.31 2.49 -3.67
C MET A 85 -15.63 2.94 -3.07
N LEU A 86 -16.30 2.06 -2.32
CA LEU A 86 -17.51 2.39 -1.57
C LEU A 86 -17.16 2.55 -0.09
N PHE A 87 -17.84 3.48 0.56
CA PHE A 87 -17.54 3.87 1.94
C PHE A 87 -18.76 3.67 2.84
N PRO A 88 -18.58 3.29 4.12
CA PRO A 88 -19.67 3.15 5.07
C PRO A 88 -20.50 4.43 5.20
N GLY A 89 -21.81 4.31 5.13
CA GLY A 89 -22.74 5.42 5.29
C GLY A 89 -22.86 6.36 4.09
N GLU A 90 -21.96 6.26 3.11
CA GLU A 90 -21.99 7.07 1.88
C GLU A 90 -23.04 6.57 0.91
N TRP A 91 -23.93 7.45 0.47
CA TRP A 91 -24.88 7.10 -0.58
C TRP A 91 -24.16 6.91 -1.92
N HIS A 92 -24.50 5.82 -2.63
CA HIS A 92 -23.95 5.54 -3.95
C HIS A 92 -24.91 4.72 -4.80
N ARG A 93 -24.66 4.77 -6.10
CA ARG A 93 -25.29 3.90 -7.08
C ARG A 93 -24.34 3.61 -8.25
N TYR A 94 -24.48 2.44 -8.84
CA TYR A 94 -23.74 2.05 -10.02
C TYR A 94 -24.49 0.97 -10.79
N LYS A 95 -24.27 0.89 -12.09
CA LYS A 95 -24.84 -0.15 -12.96
C LYS A 95 -24.08 -0.24 -14.27
N PRO A 96 -24.09 -1.39 -14.95
CA PRO A 96 -23.59 -1.51 -16.32
C PRO A 96 -24.45 -0.71 -17.31
N VAL A 97 -23.85 -0.35 -18.43
CA VAL A 97 -24.58 0.08 -19.61
C VAL A 97 -25.36 -1.13 -20.13
N LYS A 98 -26.69 -1.03 -20.25
CA LYS A 98 -27.57 -2.16 -20.53
C LYS A 98 -27.21 -2.91 -21.82
N SER A 99 -26.82 -2.21 -22.87
CA SER A 99 -26.43 -2.80 -24.16
C SER A 99 -25.03 -3.42 -24.18
N VAL A 100 -24.20 -3.17 -23.15
CA VAL A 100 -22.81 -3.63 -23.08
C VAL A 100 -22.62 -4.71 -22.03
N GLY A 101 -23.21 -4.52 -20.83
CA GLY A 101 -22.93 -5.34 -19.67
C GLY A 101 -21.57 -5.03 -19.05
N TRP A 102 -21.14 -5.82 -18.06
CA TRP A 102 -19.79 -5.77 -17.52
C TRP A 102 -19.40 -7.05 -16.77
N ASN A 103 -18.11 -7.17 -16.48
CA ASN A 103 -17.54 -8.20 -15.62
C ASN A 103 -16.92 -7.50 -14.42
N GLU A 104 -17.48 -7.76 -13.23
CA GLU A 104 -17.09 -7.12 -11.96
C GLU A 104 -16.59 -8.13 -10.93
N TYR A 105 -15.58 -7.75 -10.18
CA TYR A 105 -15.09 -8.43 -8.98
C TYR A 105 -15.17 -7.47 -7.81
N TRP A 106 -15.56 -7.97 -6.63
CA TRP A 106 -15.58 -7.11 -5.44
C TRP A 106 -15.17 -7.85 -4.17
N VAL A 107 -14.79 -7.04 -3.19
CA VAL A 107 -14.55 -7.44 -1.82
C VAL A 107 -15.12 -6.38 -0.89
N GLY A 108 -16.01 -6.80 0.03
CA GLY A 108 -16.54 -6.00 1.13
C GLY A 108 -15.77 -6.30 2.42
N PHE A 109 -15.43 -5.26 3.17
CA PHE A 109 -14.58 -5.39 4.35
C PHE A 109 -14.83 -4.28 5.37
N ASN A 110 -14.32 -4.46 6.59
CA ASN A 110 -14.32 -3.44 7.64
C ASN A 110 -13.12 -3.64 8.58
N GLY A 111 -12.97 -2.75 9.55
CA GLY A 111 -11.96 -2.81 10.60
C GLY A 111 -11.21 -1.50 10.82
N ALA A 112 -10.52 -1.38 11.95
CA ALA A 112 -9.77 -0.19 12.34
C ALA A 112 -8.73 0.22 11.30
N LEU A 113 -8.09 -0.75 10.64
CA LEU A 113 -7.12 -0.49 9.59
C LEU A 113 -7.77 0.14 8.35
N ALA A 114 -8.99 -0.27 7.97
CA ALA A 114 -9.72 0.35 6.85
C ALA A 114 -9.98 1.84 7.10
N HIS A 115 -10.41 2.20 8.31
CA HIS A 115 -10.58 3.60 8.72
C HIS A 115 -9.24 4.36 8.71
N THR A 116 -8.16 3.74 9.16
CA THR A 116 -6.81 4.34 9.10
C THR A 116 -6.40 4.62 7.65
N LEU A 117 -6.68 3.72 6.71
CA LEU A 117 -6.38 3.91 5.28
C LEU A 117 -7.13 5.11 4.69
N VAL A 118 -8.36 5.37 5.14
CA VAL A 118 -9.12 6.59 4.77
C VAL A 118 -8.48 7.84 5.37
N GLN A 119 -8.15 7.83 6.66
CA GLN A 119 -7.48 8.96 7.34
C GLN A 119 -6.14 9.32 6.68
N GLN A 120 -5.42 8.32 6.18
CA GLN A 120 -4.15 8.50 5.44
C GLN A 120 -4.38 8.81 3.94
N ASN A 121 -5.63 8.98 3.51
CA ASN A 121 -6.01 9.29 2.13
C ASN A 121 -5.55 8.24 1.09
N ILE A 122 -5.33 7.00 1.53
CA ILE A 122 -5.04 5.85 0.68
C ILE A 122 -6.33 5.35 0.02
N LEU A 123 -7.41 5.23 0.81
CA LEU A 123 -8.78 5.13 0.31
C LEU A 123 -9.38 6.53 0.32
N ASN A 124 -9.69 7.07 -0.85
CA ASN A 124 -10.05 8.48 -0.99
C ASN A 124 -11.53 8.66 -1.34
N LEU A 125 -12.31 9.13 -0.36
CA LEU A 125 -13.74 9.40 -0.50
C LEU A 125 -14.04 10.47 -1.57
N GLN A 126 -13.17 11.48 -1.71
CA GLN A 126 -13.36 12.56 -2.69
C GLN A 126 -13.00 12.14 -4.12
N ASN A 127 -12.31 11.01 -4.27
CA ASN A 127 -11.99 10.41 -5.56
C ASN A 127 -12.25 8.90 -5.52
N PRO A 128 -13.53 8.49 -5.40
CA PRO A 128 -13.90 7.10 -5.14
C PRO A 128 -13.74 6.18 -6.36
N VAL A 129 -13.41 6.70 -7.52
CA VAL A 129 -13.16 5.92 -8.73
C VAL A 129 -11.77 6.24 -9.26
N VAL A 130 -10.95 5.19 -9.39
CA VAL A 130 -9.65 5.29 -10.03
C VAL A 130 -9.62 4.42 -11.29
N HIS A 131 -9.09 4.97 -12.37
CA HIS A 131 -8.97 4.25 -13.64
C HIS A 131 -7.52 3.85 -13.86
N ILE A 132 -7.18 2.62 -13.48
CA ILE A 132 -5.81 2.07 -13.57
C ILE A 132 -5.55 1.27 -14.84
N GLY A 133 -6.60 0.95 -15.61
CA GLY A 133 -6.55 0.02 -16.74
C GLY A 133 -6.59 -1.44 -16.28
N PHE A 134 -6.75 -2.36 -17.23
CA PHE A 134 -6.64 -3.77 -16.91
C PHE A 134 -5.23 -4.09 -16.43
N ASN A 135 -5.15 -4.73 -15.26
CA ASN A 135 -3.88 -5.19 -14.67
C ASN A 135 -4.03 -6.64 -14.23
N GLU A 136 -3.26 -7.53 -14.85
CA GLU A 136 -3.35 -8.96 -14.63
C GLU A 136 -3.05 -9.36 -13.17
N ARG A 137 -2.06 -8.71 -12.52
CA ARG A 137 -1.73 -8.97 -11.12
C ARG A 137 -2.90 -8.62 -10.20
N LEU A 138 -3.50 -7.45 -10.39
CA LEU A 138 -4.66 -7.02 -9.61
C LEU A 138 -5.85 -7.95 -9.84
N PHE A 139 -6.11 -8.34 -11.07
CA PHE A 139 -7.16 -9.30 -11.42
C PHE A 139 -6.95 -10.65 -10.70
N ARG A 140 -5.74 -11.19 -10.71
CA ARG A 140 -5.41 -12.43 -9.99
C ARG A 140 -5.63 -12.32 -8.49
N LEU A 141 -5.31 -11.18 -7.87
CA LEU A 141 -5.58 -10.96 -6.45
C LEU A 141 -7.09 -10.98 -6.12
N PHE A 142 -7.94 -10.42 -6.98
CA PHE A 142 -9.38 -10.53 -6.84
C PHE A 142 -9.89 -11.96 -7.02
N GLN A 143 -9.32 -12.74 -7.92
CA GLN A 143 -9.63 -14.16 -8.06
C GLN A 143 -9.18 -14.94 -6.81
N GLU A 144 -7.96 -14.70 -6.32
CA GLU A 144 -7.38 -15.37 -5.16
C GLU A 144 -8.21 -15.12 -3.88
N ILE A 145 -8.57 -13.86 -3.60
CA ILE A 145 -9.42 -13.56 -2.43
C ILE A 145 -10.78 -14.24 -2.54
N THR A 146 -11.34 -14.32 -3.74
CA THR A 146 -12.61 -15.02 -3.98
C THR A 146 -12.50 -16.51 -3.70
N GLU A 147 -11.43 -17.19 -4.11
CA GLU A 147 -11.21 -18.61 -3.83
C GLU A 147 -10.92 -18.86 -2.33
N VAL A 148 -10.21 -17.98 -1.65
CA VAL A 148 -10.01 -18.04 -0.19
C VAL A 148 -11.35 -17.94 0.54
N VAL A 149 -12.17 -16.96 0.18
CA VAL A 149 -13.52 -16.77 0.74
C VAL A 149 -14.45 -17.94 0.43
N LYS A 150 -14.34 -18.52 -0.76
CA LYS A 150 -15.14 -19.69 -1.17
C LYS A 150 -14.82 -20.92 -0.35
N SER A 151 -13.56 -21.16 -0.06
CA SER A 151 -13.08 -22.36 0.65
C SER A 151 -13.23 -22.30 2.17
N GLU A 152 -13.26 -21.10 2.78
CA GLU A 152 -13.31 -20.85 4.25
C GLU A 152 -12.40 -21.78 5.07
N ARG A 153 -11.17 -21.99 4.62
CA ARG A 153 -10.21 -22.81 5.38
C ARG A 153 -9.87 -22.14 6.71
N PHE A 154 -9.32 -22.90 7.63
CA PHE A 154 -8.89 -22.39 8.94
C PHE A 154 -8.06 -21.10 8.80
N ASN A 155 -8.38 -20.06 9.56
CA ASN A 155 -7.77 -18.71 9.50
C ASN A 155 -7.93 -18.00 8.14
N PHE A 156 -8.92 -18.31 7.32
CA PHE A 156 -9.13 -17.70 6.02
C PHE A 156 -9.27 -16.16 6.09
N GLN A 157 -9.81 -15.61 7.17
CA GLN A 157 -9.93 -14.16 7.37
C GLN A 157 -8.55 -13.46 7.34
N VAL A 158 -7.56 -14.04 8.01
CA VAL A 158 -6.18 -13.50 8.02
C VAL A 158 -5.58 -13.52 6.60
N THR A 159 -5.76 -14.64 5.89
CA THR A 159 -5.28 -14.78 4.50
C THR A 159 -5.98 -13.77 3.58
N ALA A 160 -7.31 -13.66 3.68
CA ALA A 160 -8.11 -12.74 2.87
C ALA A 160 -7.76 -11.26 3.17
N ALA A 161 -7.56 -10.90 4.43
CA ALA A 161 -7.08 -9.56 4.82
C ALA A 161 -5.71 -9.24 4.23
N GLY A 162 -4.78 -10.21 4.23
CA GLY A 162 -3.46 -10.07 3.58
C GLY A 162 -3.57 -9.83 2.07
N ILE A 163 -4.45 -10.56 1.38
CA ILE A 163 -4.69 -10.37 -0.06
C ILE A 163 -5.36 -9.00 -0.32
N LEU A 164 -6.32 -8.60 0.51
CA LEU A 164 -6.94 -7.27 0.40
C LEU A 164 -5.90 -6.14 0.53
N LEU A 165 -4.95 -6.25 1.46
CA LEU A 165 -3.85 -5.28 1.57
C LEU A 165 -2.96 -5.26 0.33
N GLN A 166 -2.72 -6.41 -0.31
CA GLN A 166 -2.02 -6.46 -1.59
C GLN A 166 -2.83 -5.80 -2.72
N ILE A 167 -4.15 -5.99 -2.76
CA ILE A 167 -5.05 -5.29 -3.70
C ILE A 167 -4.92 -3.78 -3.49
N ILE A 168 -5.03 -3.30 -2.25
CA ILE A 168 -4.94 -1.86 -1.91
C ILE A 168 -3.57 -1.30 -2.31
N GLY A 169 -2.49 -1.97 -1.95
CA GLY A 169 -1.13 -1.57 -2.32
C GLY A 169 -0.93 -1.50 -3.84
N SER A 170 -1.41 -2.54 -4.56
CA SER A 170 -1.26 -2.63 -6.02
C SER A 170 -2.00 -1.53 -6.76
N PHE A 171 -3.28 -1.25 -6.42
CA PHE A 171 -3.99 -0.19 -7.11
C PHE A 171 -3.46 1.20 -6.74
N THR A 172 -3.00 1.40 -5.51
CA THR A 172 -2.36 2.65 -5.09
C THR A 172 -1.08 2.91 -5.87
N GLU A 173 -0.24 1.89 -6.06
CA GLU A 173 0.95 1.96 -6.89
C GLU A 173 0.60 2.33 -8.35
N LEU A 174 -0.32 1.59 -8.97
CA LEU A 174 -0.75 1.81 -10.35
C LEU A 174 -1.40 3.19 -10.57
N ASN A 175 -2.21 3.64 -9.63
CA ASN A 175 -2.81 4.98 -9.66
C ASN A 175 -1.73 6.06 -9.55
N ASN A 176 -0.76 5.83 -8.69
CA ASN A 176 0.39 6.71 -8.52
C ASN A 176 1.31 6.69 -9.75
N GLU A 177 1.59 5.55 -10.37
CA GLU A 177 2.42 5.48 -11.59
C GLU A 177 1.85 6.32 -12.73
N LYS A 178 0.53 6.32 -12.94
CA LYS A 178 -0.13 7.20 -13.93
C LYS A 178 0.00 8.68 -13.59
N PHE A 179 -0.05 9.02 -12.31
CA PHE A 179 0.16 10.38 -11.84
C PHE A 179 1.64 10.77 -11.92
N TYR A 180 2.56 9.84 -11.70
CA TYR A 180 3.99 10.03 -11.53
C TYR A 180 4.82 9.81 -12.80
N ALA A 181 4.32 9.09 -13.81
CA ALA A 181 4.98 9.01 -15.13
C ALA A 181 5.18 10.40 -15.78
N LYS A 182 4.51 11.44 -15.26
CA LYS A 182 4.70 12.86 -15.59
C LYS A 182 5.43 13.65 -14.49
N ASN A 183 5.87 13.02 -13.38
CA ASN A 183 6.40 13.77 -12.24
C ASN A 183 7.93 13.64 -12.14
N GLU A 184 8.62 14.58 -12.78
CA GLU A 184 10.09 14.73 -12.71
C GLU A 184 10.62 14.73 -11.26
N LYS A 185 9.81 15.22 -10.31
CA LYS A 185 10.18 15.30 -8.89
C LYS A 185 10.32 13.94 -8.23
N GLU A 186 9.46 12.97 -8.56
CA GLU A 186 9.57 11.61 -8.03
C GLU A 186 10.78 10.89 -8.61
N LEU A 187 11.00 11.00 -9.91
CA LEU A 187 12.17 10.43 -10.55
C LEU A 187 13.45 10.99 -9.92
N LEU A 188 13.46 12.31 -9.60
CA LEU A 188 14.54 12.95 -8.88
C LEU A 188 14.73 12.35 -7.48
N ILE A 189 13.65 12.16 -6.71
CA ILE A 189 13.73 11.56 -5.37
C ILE A 189 14.16 10.09 -5.43
N ARG A 190 13.69 9.32 -6.40
CA ARG A 190 14.13 7.94 -6.63
C ARG A 190 15.64 7.87 -6.89
N ARG A 191 16.15 8.73 -7.78
CA ARG A 191 17.60 8.86 -8.03
C ARG A 191 18.36 9.28 -6.77
N ALA A 192 17.83 10.27 -6.03
CA ALA A 192 18.44 10.73 -4.79
C ALA A 192 18.56 9.60 -3.75
N ARG A 193 17.51 8.77 -3.58
CA ARG A 193 17.54 7.61 -2.66
C ARG A 193 18.64 6.62 -3.03
N MET A 194 18.78 6.30 -4.31
CA MET A 194 19.87 5.43 -4.79
C MET A 194 21.24 6.03 -4.49
N MET A 195 21.47 7.30 -4.84
CA MET A 195 22.73 7.98 -4.58
C MET A 195 23.07 8.10 -3.10
N LEU A 196 22.08 8.28 -2.21
CA LEU A 196 22.27 8.32 -0.75
C LEU A 196 22.70 6.97 -0.18
N ILE A 197 22.34 5.85 -0.82
CA ILE A 197 22.69 4.50 -0.40
C ILE A 197 24.00 4.02 -1.04
N GLU A 198 24.15 4.18 -2.34
CA GLU A 198 25.29 3.64 -3.09
C GLU A 198 26.61 4.32 -2.73
N ASN A 199 26.59 5.61 -2.45
CA ASN A 199 27.79 6.42 -2.21
C ASN A 199 28.09 6.62 -0.72
N MET A 200 27.76 5.65 0.15
CA MET A 200 28.04 5.79 1.59
C MET A 200 29.54 5.93 1.91
N GLN A 201 30.39 5.31 1.09
CA GLN A 201 31.85 5.37 1.26
C GLN A 201 32.47 6.70 0.75
N GLU A 202 31.87 7.32 -0.24
CA GLU A 202 32.40 8.54 -0.88
C GLU A 202 32.19 9.82 -0.06
N GLN A 203 31.70 9.73 1.18
CA GLN A 203 31.40 10.88 2.06
C GLN A 203 30.48 11.94 1.40
N ASN A 204 29.79 11.61 0.31
CA ASN A 204 28.87 12.54 -0.31
C ASN A 204 27.78 12.96 0.68
N SER A 205 27.80 14.23 1.01
CA SER A 205 26.74 14.80 1.86
C SER A 205 25.43 14.89 1.07
N PRO A 206 24.28 14.94 1.73
CA PRO A 206 23.02 15.23 1.06
C PRO A 206 23.02 16.54 0.24
N ALA A 207 23.88 17.50 0.60
CA ALA A 207 24.04 18.73 -0.18
C ALA A 207 24.78 18.49 -1.51
N ASP A 208 25.78 17.59 -1.51
CA ASP A 208 26.48 17.19 -2.73
C ASP A 208 25.57 16.44 -3.69
N ILE A 209 24.70 15.59 -3.15
CA ILE A 209 23.69 14.89 -3.94
C ILE A 209 22.67 15.86 -4.54
N ALA A 210 22.21 16.86 -3.78
CA ALA A 210 21.34 17.91 -4.29
C ALA A 210 22.01 18.66 -5.47
N ARG A 211 23.32 18.95 -5.35
CA ARG A 211 24.11 19.60 -6.41
C ARG A 211 24.23 18.71 -7.65
N LYS A 212 24.52 17.40 -7.49
CA LYS A 212 24.55 16.42 -8.59
C LYS A 212 23.20 16.29 -9.32
N LEU A 213 22.10 16.54 -8.61
CA LEU A 213 20.74 16.52 -9.15
C LEU A 213 20.24 17.89 -9.65
N ASN A 214 21.12 18.90 -9.71
CA ASN A 214 20.81 20.26 -10.13
C ASN A 214 19.63 20.90 -9.39
N ILE A 215 19.51 20.65 -8.07
CA ILE A 215 18.49 21.24 -7.22
C ILE A 215 19.11 21.91 -5.99
N GLY A 216 18.56 23.07 -5.58
CA GLY A 216 18.98 23.74 -4.36
C GLY A 216 18.71 22.87 -3.13
N TYR A 217 19.67 22.80 -2.20
CA TYR A 217 19.58 21.89 -1.04
C TYR A 217 18.32 22.09 -0.17
N SER A 218 17.87 23.31 0.02
CA SER A 218 16.65 23.61 0.76
C SER A 218 15.41 23.00 0.09
N SER A 219 15.27 23.19 -1.22
CA SER A 219 14.20 22.61 -2.03
C SER A 219 14.26 21.09 -2.06
N PHE A 220 15.47 20.53 -2.23
CA PHE A 220 15.72 19.09 -2.16
C PHE A 220 15.28 18.51 -0.81
N ARG A 221 15.68 19.12 0.30
CA ARG A 221 15.32 18.67 1.65
C ARG A 221 13.80 18.65 1.87
N LYS A 222 13.11 19.74 1.46
CA LYS A 222 11.64 19.82 1.57
C LYS A 222 10.95 18.76 0.73
N LEU A 223 11.37 18.61 -0.54
CA LEU A 223 10.84 17.64 -1.47
C LEU A 223 11.07 16.21 -0.98
N PHE A 224 12.31 15.87 -0.60
CA PHE A 224 12.68 14.55 -0.13
C PHE A 224 11.90 14.15 1.12
N LYS A 225 11.77 15.08 2.10
CA LYS A 225 10.97 14.83 3.31
C LYS A 225 9.48 14.63 2.99
N GLY A 226 8.94 15.38 2.02
CA GLY A 226 7.55 15.21 1.57
C GLY A 226 7.28 13.82 0.99
N TYR A 227 8.24 13.24 0.26
CA TYR A 227 8.11 11.92 -0.35
C TYR A 227 8.47 10.74 0.58
N THR A 228 9.40 10.94 1.51
CA THR A 228 9.95 9.85 2.33
C THR A 228 9.56 9.92 3.81
N GLY A 229 8.92 11.01 4.22
CA GLY A 229 8.59 11.28 5.62
C GLY A 229 9.77 11.79 6.46
N ILE A 230 11.03 11.60 6.01
CA ILE A 230 12.25 11.96 6.76
C ILE A 230 13.22 12.79 5.92
N SER A 231 14.13 13.51 6.56
CA SER A 231 15.13 14.30 5.83
C SER A 231 16.16 13.40 5.13
N PRO A 232 16.83 13.88 4.04
CA PRO A 232 17.89 13.13 3.37
C PRO A 232 19.01 12.67 4.31
N SER A 233 19.42 13.53 5.27
CA SER A 233 20.44 13.17 6.27
C SER A 233 19.98 12.07 7.21
N GLN A 234 18.70 12.11 7.65
CA GLN A 234 18.12 11.05 8.47
C GLN A 234 18.03 9.73 7.69
N TYR A 235 17.64 9.79 6.42
CA TYR A 235 17.56 8.65 5.52
C TYR A 235 18.95 8.00 5.34
N GLN A 236 19.97 8.79 5.00
CA GLN A 236 21.34 8.32 4.85
C GLN A 236 21.88 7.69 6.17
N MET A 237 21.62 8.36 7.30
CA MET A 237 22.02 7.86 8.60
C MET A 237 21.38 6.50 8.94
N GLN A 238 20.08 6.33 8.67
CA GLN A 238 19.40 5.05 8.88
C GLN A 238 20.05 3.93 8.07
N HIS A 239 20.36 4.17 6.79
CA HIS A 239 21.03 3.18 5.94
C HIS A 239 22.46 2.87 6.40
N ARG A 240 23.23 3.88 6.87
CA ARG A 240 24.54 3.66 7.49
C ARG A 240 24.44 2.75 8.71
N ILE A 241 23.43 2.93 9.57
CA ILE A 241 23.23 2.07 10.75
C ILE A 241 22.80 0.65 10.35
N ILE A 242 21.93 0.50 9.32
CA ILE A 242 21.57 -0.82 8.80
C ILE A 242 22.82 -1.57 8.30
N LYS A 243 23.63 -0.90 7.48
CA LYS A 243 24.87 -1.50 6.97
C LYS A 243 25.92 -1.76 8.06
N ALA A 244 25.96 -0.89 9.11
CA ALA A 244 26.80 -1.11 10.27
C ALA A 244 26.44 -2.42 11.00
N LYS A 245 25.14 -2.69 11.21
CA LYS A 245 24.66 -3.92 11.82
C LYS A 245 25.13 -5.15 11.05
N GLU A 246 25.04 -5.12 9.72
CA GLU A 246 25.53 -6.18 8.86
C GLU A 246 27.04 -6.38 8.99
N LEU A 247 27.84 -5.31 8.89
CA LEU A 247 29.30 -5.40 9.00
C LEU A 247 29.78 -5.81 10.39
N LEU A 248 29.04 -5.47 11.43
CA LEU A 248 29.37 -5.83 12.82
C LEU A 248 29.22 -7.33 13.11
N THR A 249 28.46 -8.08 12.30
CA THR A 249 28.38 -9.55 12.43
C THR A 249 29.69 -10.25 12.07
N ASN A 250 30.59 -9.59 11.32
CA ASN A 250 31.92 -10.10 11.02
C ASN A 250 32.90 -9.75 12.14
N PRO A 251 33.36 -10.71 12.96
CA PRO A 251 34.28 -10.46 14.07
C PRO A 251 35.69 -10.03 13.65
N LYS A 252 36.06 -10.26 12.38
CA LYS A 252 37.36 -9.89 11.82
C LYS A 252 37.46 -8.42 11.43
N LEU A 253 36.32 -7.72 11.26
CA LEU A 253 36.31 -6.31 10.88
C LEU A 253 36.44 -5.43 12.15
N GLU A 254 37.44 -4.61 12.21
CA GLU A 254 37.61 -3.63 13.29
C GLU A 254 36.49 -2.58 13.25
N ILE A 255 35.97 -2.19 14.42
CA ILE A 255 34.92 -1.15 14.54
C ILE A 255 35.37 0.17 13.91
N LYS A 256 36.65 0.51 14.07
CA LYS A 256 37.26 1.69 13.45
C LYS A 256 37.19 1.62 11.92
N LYS A 257 37.50 0.47 11.32
CA LYS A 257 37.43 0.23 9.88
C LYS A 257 35.97 0.33 9.37
N ILE A 258 35.03 -0.24 10.10
CA ILE A 258 33.59 -0.13 9.78
C ILE A 258 33.13 1.33 9.78
N ALA A 259 33.56 2.14 10.77
CA ALA A 259 33.23 3.56 10.81
C ALA A 259 33.65 4.29 9.52
N TYR A 260 34.89 4.09 9.08
CA TYR A 260 35.39 4.71 7.86
C TYR A 260 34.72 4.18 6.57
N MET A 261 34.44 2.87 6.51
CA MET A 261 33.71 2.25 5.40
C MET A 261 32.28 2.82 5.24
N LEU A 262 31.71 3.33 6.31
CA LEU A 262 30.37 3.91 6.34
C LEU A 262 30.39 5.45 6.24
N GLY A 263 31.57 6.04 5.96
CA GLY A 263 31.72 7.49 5.75
C GLY A 263 31.59 8.31 7.03
N PHE A 264 31.99 7.75 8.19
CA PHE A 264 32.12 8.52 9.43
C PHE A 264 33.56 9.07 9.57
N ASP A 265 33.68 10.31 10.00
CA ASP A 265 34.97 10.97 10.18
C ASP A 265 35.82 10.35 11.32
N SER A 266 35.15 9.68 12.28
CA SER A 266 35.81 9.03 13.38
C SER A 266 35.00 7.85 13.96
N ALA A 267 35.70 6.92 14.58
CA ALA A 267 35.09 5.79 15.32
C ALA A 267 34.22 6.28 16.51
N SER A 268 34.57 7.40 17.13
CA SER A 268 33.80 8.03 18.21
C SER A 268 32.46 8.57 17.68
N HIS A 269 32.48 9.28 16.55
CA HIS A 269 31.27 9.78 15.91
C HIS A 269 30.34 8.63 15.50
N PHE A 270 30.89 7.58 14.87
CA PHE A 270 30.16 6.36 14.55
C PHE A 270 29.54 5.72 15.80
N THR A 271 30.33 5.51 16.87
CA THR A 271 29.85 4.87 18.10
C THR A 271 28.68 5.65 18.72
N LYS A 272 28.79 6.97 18.77
CA LYS A 272 27.73 7.84 19.28
C LYS A 272 26.47 7.76 18.40
N ALA A 273 26.61 7.85 17.08
CA ALA A 273 25.50 7.77 16.13
C ALA A 273 24.79 6.40 16.19
N PHE A 274 25.57 5.32 16.25
CA PHE A 274 25.06 3.95 16.36
C PHE A 274 24.29 3.76 17.67
N LYS A 275 24.89 4.16 18.82
CA LYS A 275 24.24 4.07 20.15
C LYS A 275 22.94 4.88 20.19
N ASN A 276 22.91 6.08 19.62
CA ASN A 276 21.71 6.92 19.60
C ASN A 276 20.56 6.29 18.79
N LYS A 277 20.86 5.39 17.84
CA LYS A 277 19.86 4.73 16.98
C LYS A 277 19.50 3.32 17.40
N THR A 278 20.35 2.67 18.21
CA THR A 278 20.19 1.26 18.57
C THR A 278 20.19 1.03 20.09
N GLU A 279 20.39 2.12 20.87
CA GLU A 279 20.49 2.14 22.35
C GLU A 279 21.72 1.43 22.91
N ILE A 280 22.47 0.68 22.10
CA ILE A 280 23.68 -0.05 22.51
C ILE A 280 24.90 0.35 21.65
N THR A 281 26.10 0.16 22.17
CA THR A 281 27.33 0.46 21.42
C THR A 281 27.58 -0.59 20.34
N PRO A 282 28.35 -0.26 19.25
CA PRO A 282 28.72 -1.22 18.21
C PRO A 282 29.42 -2.48 18.78
N GLY A 283 30.28 -2.31 19.80
CA GLY A 283 30.95 -3.43 20.46
C GLY A 283 29.98 -4.35 21.20
N LYS A 284 29.01 -3.77 21.94
CA LYS A 284 27.96 -4.55 22.62
C LYS A 284 27.06 -5.27 21.61
N PHE A 285 26.68 -4.59 20.52
CA PHE A 285 25.92 -5.19 19.44
C PHE A 285 26.65 -6.40 18.84
N ARG A 286 27.95 -6.26 18.52
CA ARG A 286 28.79 -7.36 18.02
C ARG A 286 28.79 -8.55 18.96
N ASN A 287 29.02 -8.33 20.24
CA ASN A 287 29.09 -9.41 21.24
C ASN A 287 27.76 -10.19 21.30
N LEU A 288 26.62 -9.48 21.24
CA LEU A 288 25.29 -10.09 21.22
C LEU A 288 25.05 -10.93 19.96
N THR A 289 25.53 -10.46 18.81
CA THR A 289 25.28 -11.12 17.51
C THR A 289 26.25 -12.24 17.19
N THR A 290 27.48 -12.21 17.75
CA THR A 290 28.51 -13.22 17.50
C THR A 290 28.62 -14.28 18.62
N GLY A 291 27.70 -14.28 19.60
CA GLY A 291 27.61 -15.28 20.65
C GLY A 291 28.74 -15.19 21.69
N LYS A 292 29.49 -14.08 21.75
CA LYS A 292 30.56 -13.88 22.75
C LYS A 292 30.08 -13.47 24.15
N ASN A 293 28.75 -13.44 24.39
CA ASN A 293 28.19 -13.35 25.73
C ASN A 293 27.92 -14.76 26.28
N LYS A 294 28.96 -15.56 26.47
CA LYS A 294 28.96 -16.65 27.41
C LYS A 294 29.96 -16.29 28.47
N GLU A 295 29.49 -16.33 29.72
CA GLU A 295 30.26 -16.19 30.97
C GLU A 295 30.41 -14.74 31.49
N ILE A 296 29.49 -14.32 32.33
CA ILE A 296 29.73 -14.01 33.75
C ILE A 296 28.50 -14.46 34.51
#